data_01c06c491fb271c1540f0e021a1258cd
#
_entry.id   01c06c491fb271c1540f0e021a1258cd
#
_cell.length_a   1.000
_cell.length_b   1.000
_cell.length_c   1.000
_cell.angle_alpha   90.00
_cell.angle_beta   90.00
_cell.angle_gamma   90.00
#
_symmetry.space_group_name_H-M   'P 1'
#
loop_
_entity.id
_entity.type
_entity.pdbx_description
1 polymer ?
#
loop_
_entity_poly.entity_id
_entity_poly.type
_entity_poly.pdbx_seq_one_letter_code
_entity_poly.pdbx_strand_id
1 'polypeptide(L)'
;MRIICIIPARGGSTRIKDKNIVDLGGHPLIAWTIRDALESTLIDRVIVSTDSKKIKDISLKYGAEVIDRPIHLSEDNSKMEDAIIYTIDKINESPDIIVILQCTTPFRNKGDIDKGIIKLGQDNADSLFFATEFDKFIWTKEHYSINYDFKSRPRTQDKKWEIVELGNYIIKPEVLYKLNNRLGGKITHLLVDKISEIDIDNQYDLALARLLVEKCGVIK
;
A
#
# COMPACT_ATOMS: atom_id res chain seq x y z
N MET A 1 3.53 -11.51 -19.75
CA MET A 1 3.04 -10.35 -18.97
C MET A 1 4.09 -10.04 -17.93
N ARG A 2 4.61 -8.81 -17.91
CA ARG A 2 5.67 -8.37 -16.99
C ARG A 2 5.06 -7.59 -15.84
N ILE A 3 5.21 -8.07 -14.62
CA ILE A 3 4.63 -7.48 -13.41
C ILE A 3 5.74 -7.02 -12.47
N ILE A 4 5.78 -5.73 -12.19
CA ILE A 4 6.80 -5.13 -11.33
C ILE A 4 6.15 -4.54 -10.07
N CYS A 5 6.66 -4.96 -8.91
CA CYS A 5 6.28 -4.36 -7.63
C CYS A 5 7.24 -3.21 -7.30
N ILE A 6 6.68 -2.05 -7.00
CA ILE A 6 7.42 -0.88 -6.52
C ILE A 6 7.00 -0.57 -5.08
N ILE A 7 7.99 -0.48 -4.19
CA ILE A 7 7.83 -0.13 -2.78
C ILE A 7 8.47 1.24 -2.57
N PRO A 8 7.70 2.34 -2.58
CA PRO A 8 8.24 3.67 -2.33
C PRO A 8 8.51 3.85 -0.82
N ALA A 9 9.77 4.09 -0.46
CA ALA A 9 10.20 4.21 0.93
C ALA A 9 11.22 5.34 1.11
N ARG A 10 10.74 6.55 1.44
CA ARG A 10 11.63 7.70 1.72
C ARG A 10 12.26 7.63 3.10
N GLY A 11 13.45 8.23 3.28
CA GLY A 11 14.14 8.31 4.56
C GLY A 11 13.57 9.36 5.52
N GLY A 12 12.99 10.45 4.99
CA GLY A 12 12.54 11.62 5.74
C GLY A 12 11.17 11.45 6.42
N SER A 13 11.01 10.50 7.35
CA SER A 13 9.76 10.36 8.10
C SER A 13 9.73 11.30 9.31
N THR A 14 8.72 12.17 9.40
CA THR A 14 8.61 13.23 10.42
C THR A 14 7.95 12.77 11.71
N ARG A 15 6.85 11.99 11.63
CA ARG A 15 6.06 11.54 12.79
C ARG A 15 6.69 10.38 13.56
N ILE A 16 7.39 9.48 12.87
CA ILE A 16 8.19 8.40 13.44
C ILE A 16 9.56 8.45 12.77
N LYS A 17 10.61 8.68 13.56
CA LYS A 17 11.98 8.73 13.03
C LYS A 17 12.32 7.37 12.37
N ASP A 18 12.87 7.42 11.17
CA ASP A 18 13.26 6.23 10.40
C ASP A 18 12.08 5.21 10.23
N LYS A 19 10.83 5.68 10.08
CA LYS A 19 9.60 4.88 10.10
C LYS A 19 9.69 3.58 9.30
N ASN A 20 10.16 3.64 8.07
CA ASN A 20 10.21 2.48 7.17
C ASN A 20 11.15 1.36 7.62
N ILE A 21 12.04 1.64 8.58
CA ILE A 21 12.98 0.66 9.14
C ILE A 21 12.83 0.50 10.66
N VAL A 22 11.76 1.05 11.25
CA VAL A 22 11.47 0.83 12.67
C VAL A 22 11.21 -0.65 12.91
N ASP A 23 11.60 -1.13 14.09
CA ASP A 23 11.36 -2.53 14.46
C ASP A 23 9.87 -2.81 14.65
N LEU A 24 9.40 -3.86 13.97
CA LEU A 24 8.10 -4.48 14.12
C LEU A 24 8.28 -5.99 14.20
N GLY A 25 8.16 -6.55 15.41
CA GLY A 25 8.29 -7.99 15.62
C GLY A 25 9.66 -8.57 15.28
N GLY A 26 10.74 -7.85 15.58
CA GLY A 26 12.12 -8.27 15.32
C GLY A 26 12.59 -8.06 13.87
N HIS A 27 11.77 -7.43 13.03
CA HIS A 27 12.11 -7.10 11.64
C HIS A 27 11.86 -5.63 11.34
N PRO A 28 12.67 -4.99 10.48
CA PRO A 28 12.37 -3.64 9.96
C PRO A 28 11.01 -3.60 9.26
N LEU A 29 10.25 -2.53 9.46
CA LEU A 29 8.89 -2.40 8.89
C LEU A 29 8.84 -2.69 7.38
N ILE A 30 9.79 -2.18 6.60
CA ILE A 30 9.85 -2.42 5.15
C ILE A 30 10.01 -3.90 4.80
N ALA A 31 10.63 -4.70 5.69
CA ALA A 31 10.89 -6.12 5.44
C ALA A 31 9.59 -6.93 5.32
N TRP A 32 8.53 -6.53 6.01
CA TRP A 32 7.20 -7.14 5.91
C TRP A 32 6.67 -7.01 4.48
N THR A 33 6.72 -5.80 3.92
CA THR A 33 6.25 -5.53 2.56
C THR A 33 7.12 -6.20 1.50
N ILE A 34 8.44 -6.22 1.68
CA ILE A 34 9.35 -6.91 0.75
C ILE A 34 9.07 -8.41 0.73
N ARG A 35 8.88 -9.05 1.90
CA ARG A 35 8.54 -10.48 1.98
C ARG A 35 7.23 -10.79 1.27
N ASP A 36 6.18 -10.00 1.53
CA ASP A 36 4.88 -10.16 0.88
C ASP A 36 4.98 -10.09 -0.64
N ALA A 37 5.77 -9.14 -1.15
CA ALA A 37 5.98 -8.99 -2.58
C ALA A 37 6.78 -10.14 -3.18
N LEU A 38 7.82 -10.64 -2.49
CA LEU A 38 8.64 -11.77 -2.92
C LEU A 38 7.93 -13.12 -2.80
N GLU A 39 6.92 -13.24 -1.93
CA GLU A 39 6.07 -14.43 -1.82
C GLU A 39 5.01 -14.53 -2.92
N SER A 40 4.75 -13.44 -3.65
CA SER A 40 3.85 -13.45 -4.80
C SER A 40 4.41 -14.35 -5.92
N THR A 41 3.55 -15.16 -6.51
CA THR A 41 3.90 -16.04 -7.62
C THR A 41 3.80 -15.36 -8.98
N LEU A 42 3.25 -14.15 -9.01
CA LEU A 42 2.99 -13.39 -10.24
C LEU A 42 3.92 -12.19 -10.43
N ILE A 43 4.58 -11.72 -9.37
CA ILE A 43 5.53 -10.60 -9.45
C ILE A 43 6.87 -11.08 -10.01
N ASP A 44 7.34 -10.43 -11.07
CA ASP A 44 8.64 -10.74 -11.68
C ASP A 44 9.82 -10.05 -10.98
N ARG A 45 9.61 -8.83 -10.48
CA ARG A 45 10.64 -8.02 -9.80
C ARG A 45 10.05 -7.23 -8.65
N VAL A 46 10.80 -7.15 -7.56
CA VAL A 46 10.46 -6.32 -6.38
C VAL A 46 11.51 -5.23 -6.23
N ILE A 47 11.10 -3.98 -6.34
CA ILE A 47 11.99 -2.82 -6.40
C ILE A 47 11.60 -1.84 -5.30
N VAL A 48 12.56 -1.50 -4.44
CA VAL A 48 12.42 -0.44 -3.45
C VAL A 48 12.98 0.86 -4.03
N SER A 49 12.17 1.92 -4.02
CA SER A 49 12.57 3.27 -4.44
C SER A 49 12.85 4.12 -3.21
N THR A 50 14.10 4.50 -2.98
CA THR A 50 14.51 5.22 -1.75
C THR A 50 15.65 6.21 -1.99
N ASP A 51 15.66 7.28 -1.18
CA ASP A 51 16.75 8.26 -1.04
C ASP A 51 17.68 7.93 0.14
N SER A 52 17.34 6.91 0.94
CA SER A 52 18.03 6.59 2.19
C SER A 52 18.96 5.40 2.02
N LYS A 53 20.27 5.61 2.31
CA LYS A 53 21.24 4.53 2.34
C LYS A 53 20.86 3.41 3.32
N LYS A 54 20.32 3.74 4.50
CA LYS A 54 19.89 2.74 5.49
C LYS A 54 18.77 1.85 4.94
N ILE A 55 17.76 2.45 4.29
CA ILE A 55 16.65 1.70 3.70
C ILE A 55 17.17 0.83 2.56
N LYS A 56 18.07 1.37 1.72
CA LYS A 56 18.73 0.62 0.64
C LYS A 56 19.42 -0.63 1.16
N ASP A 57 20.32 -0.48 2.14
CA ASP A 57 21.13 -1.59 2.69
C ASP A 57 20.22 -2.70 3.27
N ILE A 58 19.13 -2.31 3.97
CA ILE A 58 18.14 -3.24 4.49
C ILE A 58 17.38 -3.93 3.35
N SER A 59 16.91 -3.18 2.37
CA SER A 59 16.11 -3.73 1.27
C SER A 59 16.89 -4.76 0.46
N LEU A 60 18.16 -4.49 0.16
CA LEU A 60 19.05 -5.44 -0.49
C LEU A 60 19.24 -6.73 0.35
N LYS A 61 19.41 -6.59 1.67
CA LYS A 61 19.52 -7.73 2.59
C LYS A 61 18.27 -8.61 2.58
N TYR A 62 17.09 -8.04 2.37
CA TYR A 62 15.82 -8.76 2.30
C TYR A 62 15.44 -9.23 0.89
N GLY A 63 16.34 -9.06 -0.09
CA GLY A 63 16.21 -9.61 -1.45
C GLY A 63 15.50 -8.73 -2.46
N ALA A 64 15.15 -7.49 -2.12
CA ALA A 64 14.63 -6.55 -3.09
C ALA A 64 15.74 -5.88 -3.91
N GLU A 65 15.43 -5.51 -5.14
CA GLU A 65 16.24 -4.57 -5.90
C GLU A 65 16.04 -3.15 -5.38
N VAL A 66 16.99 -2.25 -5.61
CA VAL A 66 16.88 -0.86 -5.14
C VAL A 66 17.22 0.12 -6.25
N ILE A 67 16.37 1.12 -6.39
CA ILE A 67 16.64 2.32 -7.21
C ILE A 67 16.84 3.50 -6.27
N ASP A 68 18.02 4.13 -6.39
CA ASP A 68 18.32 5.36 -5.67
C ASP A 68 17.48 6.50 -6.23
N ARG A 69 16.63 7.07 -5.40
CA ARG A 69 15.71 8.13 -5.75
C ARG A 69 16.31 9.50 -5.43
N PRO A 70 16.26 10.49 -6.34
CA PRO A 70 16.70 11.84 -6.08
C PRO A 70 15.97 12.48 -4.89
N ILE A 71 16.68 13.33 -4.13
CA ILE A 71 16.14 13.98 -2.93
C ILE A 71 14.87 14.78 -3.23
N HIS A 72 14.81 15.51 -4.34
CA HIS A 72 13.64 16.31 -4.71
C HIS A 72 12.36 15.47 -4.93
N LEU A 73 12.48 14.16 -5.16
CA LEU A 73 11.34 13.22 -5.21
C LEU A 73 11.03 12.60 -3.84
N SER A 74 11.71 13.01 -2.79
CA SER A 74 11.58 12.48 -1.43
C SER A 74 11.15 13.55 -0.41
N GLU A 75 10.91 14.77 -0.86
CA GLU A 75 10.41 15.88 -0.06
C GLU A 75 8.96 15.67 0.37
N ASP A 76 8.50 16.40 1.39
CA ASP A 76 7.14 16.25 1.93
C ASP A 76 6.05 16.57 0.89
N ASN A 77 6.33 17.47 -0.04
CA ASN A 77 5.42 17.88 -1.11
C ASN A 77 5.54 17.03 -2.39
N SER A 78 6.49 16.10 -2.44
CA SER A 78 6.69 15.24 -3.62
C SER A 78 5.58 14.22 -3.73
N LYS A 79 5.00 14.07 -4.92
CA LYS A 79 4.01 13.05 -5.17
C LYS A 79 4.66 11.66 -5.23
N MET A 80 3.97 10.67 -4.70
CA MET A 80 4.41 9.28 -4.78
C MET A 80 4.50 8.81 -6.24
N GLU A 81 3.58 9.25 -7.06
CA GLU A 81 3.48 8.93 -8.48
C GLU A 81 4.75 9.32 -9.24
N ASP A 82 5.31 10.50 -8.98
CA ASP A 82 6.54 10.97 -9.61
C ASP A 82 7.74 10.06 -9.25
N ALA A 83 7.79 9.59 -8.00
CA ALA A 83 8.80 8.64 -7.55
C ALA A 83 8.64 7.26 -8.22
N ILE A 84 7.41 6.82 -8.48
CA ILE A 84 7.13 5.56 -9.17
C ILE A 84 7.51 5.66 -10.65
N ILE A 85 7.11 6.74 -11.34
CA ILE A 85 7.48 7.01 -12.73
C ILE A 85 9.01 7.02 -12.88
N TYR A 86 9.70 7.80 -12.03
CA TYR A 86 11.16 7.82 -12.01
C TYR A 86 11.77 6.41 -11.87
N THR A 87 11.19 5.59 -11.00
CA THR A 87 11.69 4.23 -10.77
C THR A 87 11.52 3.37 -12.02
N ILE A 88 10.38 3.44 -12.70
CA ILE A 88 10.10 2.70 -13.94
C ILE A 88 11.05 3.15 -15.04
N ASP A 89 11.25 4.45 -15.21
CA ASP A 89 12.15 5.02 -16.22
C ASP A 89 13.61 4.57 -16.00
N LYS A 90 14.01 4.36 -14.73
CA LYS A 90 15.38 3.91 -14.37
C LYS A 90 15.64 2.43 -14.60
N ILE A 91 14.63 1.58 -14.49
CA ILE A 91 14.81 0.14 -14.71
C ILE A 91 14.90 -0.24 -16.18
N ASN A 92 14.63 0.70 -17.09
CA ASN A 92 14.68 0.52 -18.55
C ASN A 92 13.86 -0.69 -19.05
N GLU A 93 12.70 -0.91 -18.38
CA GLU A 93 11.74 -1.96 -18.75
C GLU A 93 10.33 -1.34 -18.79
N SER A 94 9.47 -1.92 -19.63
CA SER A 94 8.06 -1.55 -19.72
C SER A 94 7.22 -2.63 -19.06
N PRO A 95 6.75 -2.44 -17.82
CA PRO A 95 5.85 -3.41 -17.18
C PRO A 95 4.47 -3.38 -17.84
N ASP A 96 3.79 -4.54 -17.86
CA ASP A 96 2.38 -4.63 -18.24
C ASP A 96 1.47 -4.23 -17.04
N ILE A 97 1.93 -4.52 -15.82
CA ILE A 97 1.25 -4.20 -14.57
C ILE A 97 2.28 -3.70 -13.54
N ILE A 98 1.89 -2.67 -12.81
CA ILE A 98 2.64 -2.13 -11.67
C ILE A 98 1.86 -2.44 -10.40
N VAL A 99 2.51 -3.09 -9.44
CA VAL A 99 2.02 -3.28 -8.07
C VAL A 99 2.70 -2.25 -7.18
N ILE A 100 1.93 -1.45 -6.46
CA ILE A 100 2.43 -0.42 -5.55
C ILE A 100 2.08 -0.83 -4.14
N LEU A 101 3.09 -1.08 -3.30
CA LEU A 101 2.89 -1.48 -1.90
C LEU A 101 3.54 -0.47 -0.97
N GLN A 102 2.76 0.03 -0.02
CA GLN A 102 3.28 0.92 1.03
C GLN A 102 3.81 0.12 2.22
N CYS A 103 4.91 0.58 2.81
CA CYS A 103 5.49 -0.05 4.00
C CYS A 103 4.58 0.10 5.23
N THR A 104 3.79 1.16 5.27
CA THR A 104 2.98 1.54 6.42
C THR A 104 1.79 0.64 6.69
N THR A 105 1.38 -0.15 5.70
CA THR A 105 0.33 -1.18 5.83
C THR A 105 0.95 -2.58 5.81
N PRO A 106 1.60 -3.05 6.89
CA PRO A 106 2.42 -4.27 6.87
C PRO A 106 1.62 -5.58 6.86
N PHE A 107 0.36 -5.54 7.30
CA PHE A 107 -0.43 -6.75 7.51
C PHE A 107 -1.26 -7.10 6.27
N ARG A 108 -0.70 -7.96 5.41
CA ARG A 108 -1.38 -8.54 4.24
C ARG A 108 -1.47 -10.05 4.42
N ASN A 109 -2.57 -10.65 4.01
CA ASN A 109 -2.66 -12.09 3.97
C ASN A 109 -1.90 -12.64 2.75
N LYS A 110 -1.32 -13.80 2.94
CA LYS A 110 -0.65 -14.52 1.85
C LYS A 110 -1.60 -14.72 0.67
N GLY A 111 -1.11 -14.36 -0.52
CA GLY A 111 -1.86 -14.49 -1.78
C GLY A 111 -2.79 -13.31 -2.10
N ASP A 112 -2.97 -12.32 -1.22
CA ASP A 112 -3.84 -11.17 -1.53
C ASP A 112 -3.31 -10.35 -2.72
N ILE A 113 -1.98 -10.24 -2.86
CA ILE A 113 -1.37 -9.56 -4.02
C ILE A 113 -1.73 -10.30 -5.31
N ASP A 114 -1.55 -11.62 -5.35
CA ASP A 114 -1.87 -12.44 -6.53
C ASP A 114 -3.37 -12.39 -6.87
N LYS A 115 -4.25 -12.46 -5.85
CA LYS A 115 -5.71 -12.28 -6.04
C LYS A 115 -6.03 -10.90 -6.66
N GLY A 116 -5.36 -9.85 -6.21
CA GLY A 116 -5.54 -8.51 -6.76
C GLY A 116 -5.12 -8.42 -8.24
N ILE A 117 -3.97 -9.00 -8.59
CA ILE A 117 -3.48 -9.05 -9.97
C ILE A 117 -4.46 -9.82 -10.86
N ILE A 118 -4.91 -10.99 -10.42
CA ILE A 118 -5.90 -11.80 -11.15
C ILE A 118 -7.20 -11.04 -11.31
N LYS A 119 -7.69 -10.40 -10.25
CA LYS A 119 -8.94 -9.64 -10.26
C LYS A 119 -8.89 -8.43 -11.20
N LEU A 120 -7.77 -7.72 -11.28
CA LEU A 120 -7.60 -6.63 -12.25
C LEU A 120 -7.89 -7.12 -13.68
N GLY A 121 -7.36 -8.30 -14.03
CA GLY A 121 -7.59 -8.93 -15.34
C GLY A 121 -9.04 -9.42 -15.52
N GLN A 122 -9.60 -10.11 -14.54
CA GLN A 122 -10.97 -10.62 -14.59
C GLN A 122 -12.01 -9.52 -14.74
N ASP A 123 -11.83 -8.40 -14.04
CA ASP A 123 -12.72 -7.25 -14.12
C ASP A 123 -12.45 -6.40 -15.38
N ASN A 124 -11.42 -6.75 -16.16
CA ASN A 124 -10.93 -5.91 -17.27
C ASN A 124 -10.79 -4.43 -16.82
N ALA A 125 -10.17 -4.24 -15.65
CA ALA A 125 -9.96 -2.94 -15.05
C ALA A 125 -8.60 -2.34 -15.43
N ASP A 126 -8.44 -1.04 -15.22
CA ASP A 126 -7.21 -0.30 -15.48
C ASP A 126 -6.44 -0.02 -14.19
N SER A 127 -7.17 0.06 -13.08
CA SER A 127 -6.60 0.20 -11.74
C SER A 127 -7.42 -0.53 -10.69
N LEU A 128 -6.74 -0.99 -9.65
CA LEU A 128 -7.32 -1.68 -8.51
C LEU A 128 -6.69 -1.13 -7.23
N PHE A 129 -7.50 -0.92 -6.21
CA PHE A 129 -7.05 -0.65 -4.85
C PHE A 129 -7.49 -1.77 -3.90
N PHE A 130 -6.72 -1.95 -2.83
CA PHE A 130 -7.10 -2.84 -1.74
C PHE A 130 -8.02 -2.10 -0.79
N ALA A 131 -9.05 -2.76 -0.29
CA ALA A 131 -10.06 -2.15 0.56
C ALA A 131 -10.50 -3.08 1.69
N THR A 132 -11.03 -2.47 2.75
CA THR A 132 -11.78 -3.16 3.80
C THR A 132 -13.18 -2.58 3.90
N GLU A 133 -14.12 -3.33 4.47
CA GLU A 133 -15.44 -2.79 4.77
C GLU A 133 -15.36 -1.75 5.87
N PHE A 134 -16.08 -0.63 5.69
CA PHE A 134 -16.17 0.46 6.66
C PHE A 134 -17.51 0.41 7.39
N ASP A 135 -17.50 -0.02 8.63
CA ASP A 135 -18.69 -0.29 9.47
C ASP A 135 -19.07 0.85 10.41
N LYS A 136 -18.72 2.09 10.10
CA LYS A 136 -19.03 3.27 10.92
C LYS A 136 -20.06 4.17 10.27
N PHE A 137 -20.84 4.86 11.11
CA PHE A 137 -21.67 5.97 10.69
C PHE A 137 -20.85 7.24 10.64
N ILE A 138 -20.84 7.93 9.49
CA ILE A 138 -20.00 9.10 9.24
C ILE A 138 -20.85 10.36 9.30
N TRP A 139 -20.31 11.39 9.95
CA TRP A 139 -20.86 12.73 10.00
C TRP A 139 -19.81 13.76 9.58
N THR A 140 -20.23 14.84 8.94
CA THR A 140 -19.38 16.02 8.76
C THR A 140 -19.28 16.78 10.08
N LYS A 141 -18.29 17.68 10.21
CA LYS A 141 -18.17 18.59 11.34
C LYS A 141 -19.35 19.58 11.44
N GLU A 142 -20.01 19.82 10.32
CA GLU A 142 -21.19 20.67 10.18
C GLU A 142 -22.51 19.92 10.48
N HIS A 143 -22.40 18.71 11.05
CA HIS A 143 -23.51 17.88 11.53
C HIS A 143 -24.43 17.30 10.43
N TYR A 144 -23.89 17.02 9.25
CA TYR A 144 -24.58 16.24 8.20
C TYR A 144 -24.13 14.78 8.23
N SER A 145 -25.08 13.84 8.21
CA SER A 145 -24.76 12.42 8.03
C SER A 145 -24.36 12.17 6.57
N ILE A 146 -23.27 11.41 6.37
CA ILE A 146 -22.68 11.17 5.04
C ILE A 146 -23.23 9.88 4.44
N ASN A 147 -23.24 8.80 5.22
CA ASN A 147 -23.46 7.45 4.69
C ASN A 147 -24.71 6.75 5.20
N TYR A 148 -25.66 7.48 5.77
CA TYR A 148 -26.98 6.99 6.14
C TYR A 148 -27.97 8.14 6.33
N ASP A 149 -29.27 7.83 6.30
CA ASP A 149 -30.31 8.78 6.72
C ASP A 149 -30.46 8.73 8.25
N PHE A 150 -30.10 9.83 8.94
CA PHE A 150 -30.16 9.88 10.40
C PHE A 150 -31.61 9.89 10.93
N LYS A 151 -32.60 10.28 10.10
CA LYS A 151 -34.03 10.24 10.48
C LYS A 151 -34.59 8.82 10.44
N SER A 152 -33.95 7.94 9.66
CA SER A 152 -34.32 6.53 9.53
C SER A 152 -33.06 5.66 9.69
N ARG A 153 -32.40 5.79 10.86
CA ARG A 153 -31.16 5.10 11.14
C ARG A 153 -31.31 3.59 11.01
N PRO A 154 -30.62 2.93 10.06
CA PRO A 154 -30.66 1.49 9.91
C PRO A 154 -29.93 0.80 11.07
N ARG A 155 -30.26 -0.46 11.32
CA ARG A 155 -29.41 -1.32 12.17
C ARG A 155 -28.10 -1.60 11.42
N THR A 156 -27.01 -1.78 12.15
CA THR A 156 -25.69 -2.03 11.55
C THR A 156 -25.67 -3.25 10.64
N GLN A 157 -26.43 -4.29 10.98
CA GLN A 157 -26.53 -5.52 10.20
C GLN A 157 -27.37 -5.41 8.90
N ASP A 158 -28.18 -4.35 8.77
CA ASP A 158 -29.07 -4.16 7.61
C ASP A 158 -28.50 -3.14 6.62
N LYS A 159 -27.40 -2.49 6.95
CA LYS A 159 -26.78 -1.47 6.12
C LYS A 159 -25.77 -2.09 5.15
N LYS A 160 -25.81 -1.68 3.88
CA LYS A 160 -24.68 -1.89 2.97
C LYS A 160 -23.60 -0.88 3.33
N TRP A 161 -22.45 -1.38 3.71
CA TRP A 161 -21.34 -0.55 4.15
C TRP A 161 -20.51 -0.05 2.97
N GLU A 162 -19.89 1.08 3.17
CA GLU A 162 -18.86 1.63 2.33
C GLU A 162 -17.56 0.82 2.50
N ILE A 163 -16.59 1.08 1.65
CA ILE A 163 -15.25 0.51 1.74
C ILE A 163 -14.23 1.60 1.96
N VAL A 164 -13.14 1.27 2.67
CA VAL A 164 -12.00 2.15 2.89
C VAL A 164 -10.87 1.72 1.96
N GLU A 165 -10.35 2.66 1.19
CA GLU A 165 -9.15 2.49 0.38
C GLU A 165 -7.92 2.32 1.27
N LEU A 166 -7.11 1.30 0.99
CA LEU A 166 -5.83 1.05 1.64
C LEU A 166 -4.66 1.47 0.73
N GLY A 167 -3.48 1.61 1.32
CA GLY A 167 -2.26 2.09 0.64
C GLY A 167 -1.62 1.12 -0.36
N ASN A 168 -2.37 0.20 -0.97
CA ASN A 168 -1.86 -0.80 -1.91
C ASN A 168 -2.67 -0.75 -3.20
N TYR A 169 -1.95 -0.75 -4.35
CA TYR A 169 -2.56 -0.55 -5.66
C TYR A 169 -1.99 -1.49 -6.70
N ILE A 170 -2.78 -1.84 -7.69
CA ILE A 170 -2.36 -2.58 -8.88
C ILE A 170 -2.91 -1.83 -10.10
N ILE A 171 -2.02 -1.41 -10.99
CA ILE A 171 -2.38 -0.49 -12.07
C ILE A 171 -1.72 -0.89 -13.39
N LYS A 172 -2.38 -0.54 -14.49
CA LYS A 172 -1.72 -0.50 -15.80
C LYS A 172 -0.88 0.78 -15.90
N PRO A 173 0.29 0.73 -16.54
CA PRO A 173 1.19 1.88 -16.66
C PRO A 173 0.53 3.13 -17.24
N GLU A 174 -0.44 2.96 -18.17
CA GLU A 174 -1.13 4.07 -18.82
C GLU A 174 -1.88 4.96 -17.81
N VAL A 175 -2.39 4.40 -16.72
CA VAL A 175 -3.06 5.17 -15.66
C VAL A 175 -2.07 6.14 -15.03
N LEU A 176 -0.87 5.65 -14.70
CA LEU A 176 0.18 6.44 -14.09
C LEU A 176 0.69 7.54 -15.03
N TYR A 177 1.07 7.18 -16.26
CA TYR A 177 1.67 8.12 -17.21
C TYR A 177 0.70 9.17 -17.75
N LYS A 178 -0.59 8.80 -17.97
CA LYS A 178 -1.58 9.74 -18.52
C LYS A 178 -2.21 10.64 -17.46
N LEU A 179 -2.40 10.13 -16.25
CA LEU A 179 -3.16 10.83 -15.20
C LEU A 179 -2.29 11.32 -14.06
N ASN A 180 -1.02 10.91 -13.99
CA ASN A 180 -0.13 11.10 -12.84
C ASN A 180 -0.86 10.76 -11.53
N ASN A 181 -1.53 9.58 -11.53
CA ASN A 181 -2.33 9.07 -10.43
C ASN A 181 -2.23 7.54 -10.39
N ARG A 182 -2.47 6.96 -9.22
CA ARG A 182 -2.51 5.51 -9.00
C ARG A 182 -3.90 4.91 -9.18
N LEU A 183 -4.92 5.74 -9.42
CA LEU A 183 -6.28 5.32 -9.74
C LEU A 183 -6.78 6.07 -10.97
N GLY A 184 -7.40 5.35 -11.88
CA GLY A 184 -7.97 5.91 -13.10
C GLY A 184 -8.47 4.84 -14.05
N GLY A 185 -9.11 5.29 -15.15
CA GLY A 185 -9.75 4.39 -16.08
C GLY A 185 -10.90 3.61 -15.44
N LYS A 186 -11.06 2.36 -15.77
CA LYS A 186 -11.99 1.46 -15.07
C LYS A 186 -11.37 1.01 -13.75
N ILE A 187 -11.94 1.46 -12.64
CA ILE A 187 -11.45 1.18 -11.29
C ILE A 187 -12.19 -0.03 -10.72
N THR A 188 -11.47 -0.94 -10.07
CA THR A 188 -12.03 -2.01 -9.24
C THR A 188 -11.34 -2.06 -7.87
N HIS A 189 -11.80 -2.93 -6.97
CA HIS A 189 -11.18 -3.11 -5.66
C HIS A 189 -11.09 -4.58 -5.28
N LEU A 190 -10.16 -4.91 -4.38
CA LEU A 190 -10.08 -6.19 -3.69
C LEU A 190 -10.39 -5.99 -2.22
N LEU A 191 -11.46 -6.63 -1.73
CA LEU A 191 -11.71 -6.70 -0.29
C LEU A 191 -10.71 -7.64 0.36
N VAL A 192 -10.05 -7.15 1.41
CA VAL A 192 -9.07 -7.88 2.21
C VAL A 192 -9.48 -7.90 3.68
N ASP A 193 -8.76 -8.66 4.49
CA ASP A 193 -9.02 -8.77 5.92
C ASP A 193 -8.88 -7.43 6.63
N LYS A 194 -9.71 -7.20 7.66
CA LYS A 194 -9.75 -5.97 8.46
C LYS A 194 -8.40 -5.59 9.08
N ILE A 195 -7.55 -6.56 9.37
CA ILE A 195 -6.21 -6.30 9.91
C ILE A 195 -5.33 -5.50 8.94
N SER A 196 -5.59 -5.61 7.65
CA SER A 196 -4.86 -4.88 6.61
C SER A 196 -5.14 -3.37 6.61
N GLU A 197 -6.15 -2.90 7.36
CA GLU A 197 -6.48 -1.48 7.55
C GLU A 197 -5.47 -0.75 8.45
N ILE A 198 -4.64 -1.49 9.16
CA ILE A 198 -3.65 -0.88 10.06
C ILE A 198 -2.57 -0.20 9.25
N ASP A 199 -2.60 1.12 9.27
CA ASP A 199 -1.63 2.01 8.64
C ASP A 199 -0.79 2.69 9.73
N ILE A 200 0.51 2.44 9.74
CA ILE A 200 1.44 2.93 10.78
C ILE A 200 1.89 4.34 10.42
N ASP A 201 1.18 5.33 10.94
CA ASP A 201 1.46 6.74 10.67
C ASP A 201 2.04 7.50 11.87
N ASN A 202 1.76 7.03 13.08
CA ASN A 202 2.20 7.65 14.33
C ASN A 202 2.58 6.59 15.38
N GLN A 203 3.05 7.02 16.54
CA GLN A 203 3.50 6.13 17.62
C GLN A 203 2.38 5.24 18.18
N TYR A 204 1.13 5.71 18.16
CA TYR A 204 -0.02 4.93 18.60
C TYR A 204 -0.26 3.73 17.66
N ASP A 205 -0.24 3.99 16.35
CA ASP A 205 -0.41 2.93 15.33
C ASP A 205 0.73 1.90 15.44
N LEU A 206 1.97 2.36 15.66
CA LEU A 206 3.11 1.47 15.84
C LEU A 206 2.97 0.61 17.10
N ALA A 207 2.49 1.18 18.20
CA ALA A 207 2.24 0.43 19.42
C ALA A 207 1.16 -0.64 19.22
N LEU A 208 0.08 -0.29 18.52
CA LEU A 208 -0.99 -1.23 18.16
C LEU A 208 -0.46 -2.36 17.26
N ALA A 209 0.31 -2.02 16.23
CA ALA A 209 0.91 -3.01 15.34
C ALA A 209 1.82 -3.99 16.09
N ARG A 210 2.63 -3.49 17.03
CA ARG A 210 3.50 -4.34 17.88
C ARG A 210 2.70 -5.30 18.76
N LEU A 211 1.61 -4.82 19.38
CA LEU A 211 0.72 -5.67 20.17
C LEU A 211 0.10 -6.78 19.34
N LEU A 212 -0.30 -6.51 18.10
CA LEU A 212 -0.86 -7.51 17.20
C LEU A 212 0.16 -8.57 16.82
N VAL A 213 1.39 -8.18 16.53
CA VAL A 213 2.47 -9.14 16.27
C VAL A 213 2.74 -9.99 17.50
N GLU A 214 2.85 -9.39 18.69
CA GLU A 214 3.20 -10.09 19.93
C GLU A 214 2.08 -11.02 20.44
N LYS A 215 0.83 -10.55 20.45
CA LYS A 215 -0.29 -11.22 21.12
C LYS A 215 -1.16 -12.05 20.20
N CYS A 216 -1.31 -11.65 18.94
CA CYS A 216 -2.19 -12.33 18.00
C CYS A 216 -1.45 -13.29 17.06
N GLY A 217 -0.12 -13.42 17.22
CA GLY A 217 0.67 -14.33 16.40
C GLY A 217 0.66 -13.94 14.92
N VAL A 218 0.44 -12.66 14.60
CA VAL A 218 0.57 -12.13 13.25
C VAL A 218 2.06 -12.14 12.91
N ILE A 219 2.62 -13.33 12.86
CA ILE A 219 4.01 -13.58 12.47
C ILE A 219 3.95 -14.23 11.10
N LYS A 220 4.69 -13.66 10.17
CA LYS A 220 4.98 -14.29 8.88
C LYS A 220 6.33 -15.00 8.90
#